data_d105c7d79bd2302e3aa5ae5efebce61d
#
_entry.id   d105c7d79bd2302e3aa5ae5efebce61d
#
_cell.length_a   1.000
_cell.length_b   1.000
_cell.length_c   1.000
_cell.angle_alpha   90.00
_cell.angle_beta   90.00
_cell.angle_gamma   90.00
#
_symmetry.space_group_name_H-M   'P 1'
#
loop_
_entity.id
_entity.type
_entity.pdbx_description
1 polymer ?
#
loop_
_entity_poly.entity_id
_entity_poly.type
_entity_poly.pdbx_seq_one_letter_code
_entity_poly.pdbx_strand_id
1 'polypeptide(L)'
;MTDYVLIHGAWHGSWCWARVRRLLAAGAHRVFTPTLTGVGERSHLLSRDVGLDSHIADVANLMIWENLRDIVLVGHSYGGVVEGPVALLLHPRGKRWRCLWRRSPLPVEAGRTNKIILNDHS
;
A
#
# COMPACT_ATOMS: atom_id res chain seq x y z
N MET A 1 6.92 4.92 -17.42
CA MET A 1 6.58 3.73 -16.58
C MET A 1 6.59 4.12 -15.12
N THR A 2 5.58 3.75 -14.40
CA THR A 2 5.46 4.02 -12.96
C THR A 2 5.25 2.70 -12.23
N ASP A 3 5.85 2.58 -11.05
CA ASP A 3 5.61 1.44 -10.17
C ASP A 3 4.48 1.80 -9.20
N TYR A 4 3.54 0.89 -9.06
CA TYR A 4 2.41 1.04 -8.15
C TYR A 4 2.45 -0.02 -7.07
N VAL A 5 2.17 0.39 -5.84
CA VAL A 5 1.90 -0.55 -4.73
C VAL A 5 0.50 -0.28 -4.23
N LEU A 6 -0.36 -1.27 -4.34
CA LEU A 6 -1.78 -1.16 -4.00
C LEU A 6 -2.05 -1.98 -2.73
N ILE A 7 -2.48 -1.30 -1.68
CA ILE A 7 -2.75 -1.91 -0.37
C ILE A 7 -4.27 -2.02 -0.18
N HIS A 8 -4.75 -3.26 -0.07
CA HIS A 8 -6.17 -3.55 0.08
C HIS A 8 -6.72 -3.12 1.44
N GLY A 9 -8.05 -3.02 1.54
CA GLY A 9 -8.75 -2.75 2.77
C GLY A 9 -8.97 -3.99 3.64
N ALA A 10 -9.59 -3.78 4.79
CA ALA A 10 -10.00 -4.87 5.67
C ALA A 10 -10.91 -5.86 4.94
N TRP A 11 -10.81 -7.13 5.27
CA TRP A 11 -11.61 -8.24 4.69
C TRP A 11 -11.33 -8.50 3.20
N HIS A 12 -10.31 -7.87 2.62
CA HIS A 12 -9.90 -8.05 1.24
C HIS A 12 -8.53 -8.73 1.14
N GLY A 13 -8.01 -8.75 -0.04
CA GLY A 13 -6.69 -9.28 -0.37
C GLY A 13 -6.25 -8.74 -1.73
N SER A 14 -5.15 -9.25 -2.24
CA SER A 14 -4.62 -8.87 -3.55
C SER A 14 -5.67 -8.93 -4.67
N TRP A 15 -6.56 -9.90 -4.61
CA TRP A 15 -7.60 -10.16 -5.63
C TRP A 15 -8.56 -8.99 -5.83
N CYS A 16 -8.75 -8.13 -4.83
CA CYS A 16 -9.66 -6.99 -4.99
C CYS A 16 -9.13 -5.96 -5.99
N TRP A 17 -7.83 -5.99 -6.26
CA TRP A 17 -7.18 -5.09 -7.20
C TRP A 17 -7.11 -5.61 -8.63
N ALA A 18 -7.68 -6.78 -8.92
CA ALA A 18 -7.48 -7.48 -10.19
C ALA A 18 -7.81 -6.61 -11.42
N ARG A 19 -8.88 -5.83 -11.38
CA ARG A 19 -9.27 -4.95 -12.49
C ARG A 19 -8.30 -3.79 -12.66
N VAL A 20 -7.98 -3.11 -11.58
CA VAL A 20 -7.06 -1.96 -11.58
C VAL A 20 -5.68 -2.43 -12.02
N ARG A 21 -5.23 -3.55 -11.49
CA ARG A 21 -3.95 -4.14 -11.85
C ARG A 21 -3.82 -4.41 -13.34
N ARG A 22 -4.86 -4.98 -13.95
CA ARG A 22 -4.86 -5.24 -15.41
C ARG A 22 -4.78 -3.96 -16.22
N LEU A 23 -5.53 -2.94 -15.82
CA LEU A 23 -5.54 -1.66 -16.52
C LEU A 23 -4.18 -0.96 -16.43
N LEU A 24 -3.56 -0.96 -15.27
CA LEU A 24 -2.24 -0.35 -15.07
C LEU A 24 -1.15 -1.14 -15.80
N ALA A 25 -1.21 -2.46 -15.75
CA ALA A 25 -0.25 -3.32 -16.46
C ALA A 25 -0.35 -3.14 -17.98
N ALA A 26 -1.54 -2.94 -18.52
CA ALA A 26 -1.74 -2.65 -19.93
C ALA A 26 -1.06 -1.32 -20.35
N GLY A 27 -0.92 -0.38 -19.43
CA GLY A 27 -0.18 0.87 -19.63
C GLY A 27 1.33 0.76 -19.40
N ALA A 28 1.88 -0.45 -19.37
CA ALA A 28 3.29 -0.76 -19.14
C ALA A 28 3.80 -0.33 -17.76
N HIS A 29 2.94 -0.26 -16.78
CA HIS A 29 3.31 -0.02 -15.38
C HIS A 29 3.52 -1.32 -14.63
N ARG A 30 4.47 -1.34 -13.68
CA ARG A 30 4.59 -2.46 -12.74
C ARG A 30 3.62 -2.23 -11.59
N VAL A 31 2.91 -3.29 -11.20
CA VAL A 31 1.88 -3.20 -10.16
C VAL A 31 2.09 -4.30 -9.13
N PHE A 32 2.25 -3.91 -7.90
CA PHE A 32 2.41 -4.80 -6.76
C PHE A 32 1.14 -4.72 -5.90
N THR A 33 0.55 -5.87 -5.64
CA THR A 33 -0.69 -5.97 -4.87
C THR A 33 -0.53 -6.97 -3.73
N PRO A 34 0.27 -6.63 -2.70
CA PRO A 34 0.49 -7.59 -1.60
C PRO A 34 -0.81 -7.87 -0.86
N THR A 35 -0.97 -9.10 -0.42
CA THR A 35 -1.97 -9.45 0.58
C THR A 35 -1.33 -9.36 1.96
N LEU A 36 -1.96 -8.62 2.85
CA LEU A 36 -1.48 -8.45 4.22
C LEU A 36 -1.51 -9.78 4.99
N THR A 37 -0.55 -9.98 5.87
CA THR A 37 -0.45 -11.21 6.67
C THR A 37 -1.74 -11.46 7.45
N GLY A 38 -2.23 -12.70 7.37
CA GLY A 38 -3.37 -13.18 8.17
C GLY A 38 -4.73 -12.93 7.55
N VAL A 39 -4.80 -12.40 6.33
CA VAL A 39 -6.05 -12.14 5.63
C VAL A 39 -6.02 -12.72 4.22
N GLY A 40 -7.17 -12.78 3.56
CA GLY A 40 -7.29 -13.32 2.21
C GLY A 40 -6.67 -14.72 2.08
N GLU A 41 -5.90 -14.95 1.03
CA GLU A 41 -5.20 -16.21 0.80
C GLU A 41 -4.10 -16.49 1.82
N ARG A 42 -3.78 -15.51 2.67
CA ARG A 42 -2.81 -15.64 3.76
C ARG A 42 -3.47 -15.79 5.14
N SER A 43 -4.76 -16.12 5.17
CA SER A 43 -5.52 -16.26 6.41
C SER A 43 -4.97 -17.34 7.35
N HIS A 44 -4.31 -18.36 6.81
CA HIS A 44 -3.65 -19.41 7.58
C HIS A 44 -2.50 -18.90 8.45
N LEU A 45 -2.02 -17.69 8.20
CA LEU A 45 -0.95 -17.06 8.98
C LEU A 45 -1.47 -16.20 10.11
N LEU A 46 -2.79 -16.13 10.28
CA LEU A 46 -3.38 -15.32 11.34
C LEU A 46 -3.01 -15.89 12.72
N SER A 47 -2.50 -15.03 13.58
CA SER A 47 -2.17 -15.35 14.96
C SER A 47 -2.39 -14.11 15.83
N ARG A 48 -2.24 -14.27 17.15
CA ARG A 48 -2.37 -13.15 18.09
C ARG A 48 -1.31 -12.07 17.89
N ASP A 49 -0.19 -12.44 17.27
CA ASP A 49 0.93 -11.52 17.05
C ASP A 49 0.76 -10.71 15.78
N VAL A 50 -0.23 -11.01 14.96
CA VAL A 50 -0.51 -10.28 13.72
C VAL A 50 -1.34 -9.04 14.03
N GLY A 51 -0.81 -7.88 13.68
CA GLY A 51 -1.47 -6.60 13.87
C GLY A 51 -1.00 -5.59 12.84
N LEU A 52 -1.24 -4.32 13.15
CA LEU A 52 -0.85 -3.23 12.25
C LEU A 52 0.64 -3.23 11.95
N ASP A 53 1.49 -3.52 12.95
CA ASP A 53 2.94 -3.58 12.75
C ASP A 53 3.34 -4.65 11.76
N SER A 54 2.66 -5.81 11.80
CA SER A 54 2.87 -6.89 10.82
C SER A 54 2.53 -6.41 9.41
N HIS A 55 1.43 -5.71 9.25
CA HIS A 55 0.96 -5.22 7.97
C HIS A 55 1.86 -4.11 7.42
N ILE A 56 2.35 -3.25 8.27
CA ILE A 56 3.35 -2.23 7.89
C ILE A 56 4.62 -2.93 7.39
N ALA A 57 5.08 -3.95 8.11
CA ALA A 57 6.26 -4.72 7.72
C ALA A 57 6.05 -5.45 6.38
N ASP A 58 4.87 -6.01 6.15
CA ASP A 58 4.54 -6.65 4.86
C ASP A 58 4.82 -5.74 3.68
N VAL A 59 4.32 -4.50 3.75
CA VAL A 59 4.45 -3.54 2.66
C VAL A 59 5.86 -2.96 2.61
N ALA A 60 6.43 -2.60 3.73
CA ALA A 60 7.78 -2.03 3.80
C ALA A 60 8.82 -3.02 3.26
N ASN A 61 8.72 -4.28 3.64
CA ASN A 61 9.63 -5.32 3.15
C ASN A 61 9.48 -5.58 1.66
N LEU A 62 8.26 -5.60 1.15
CA LEU A 62 8.04 -5.68 -0.30
C LEU A 62 8.82 -4.59 -1.02
N MET A 63 8.68 -3.36 -0.55
CA MET A 63 9.30 -2.21 -1.19
C MET A 63 10.83 -2.23 -1.08
N ILE A 64 11.36 -2.71 0.03
CA ILE A 64 12.80 -2.84 0.25
C ILE A 64 13.37 -3.93 -0.67
N TRP A 65 12.77 -5.10 -0.67
CA TRP A 65 13.29 -6.26 -1.40
C TRP A 65 13.11 -6.14 -2.91
N GLU A 66 12.04 -5.48 -3.37
CA GLU A 66 11.85 -5.15 -4.78
C GLU A 66 12.61 -3.89 -5.20
N ASN A 67 13.32 -3.27 -4.28
CA ASN A 67 14.08 -2.04 -4.50
C ASN A 67 13.25 -0.94 -5.17
N LEU A 68 12.05 -0.75 -4.71
CA LEU A 68 11.14 0.27 -5.23
C LEU A 68 11.56 1.65 -4.75
N ARG A 69 11.65 2.61 -5.65
CA ARG A 69 12.14 3.95 -5.34
C ARG A 69 11.13 5.04 -5.62
N ASP A 70 10.71 5.16 -6.86
CA ASP A 70 9.76 6.19 -7.30
C ASP A 70 8.43 5.51 -7.60
N ILE A 71 7.56 5.48 -6.60
CA ILE A 71 6.33 4.71 -6.67
C ILE A 71 5.10 5.57 -6.37
N VAL A 72 3.96 5.05 -6.82
CA VAL A 72 2.65 5.50 -6.38
C VAL A 72 2.13 4.47 -5.37
N LEU A 73 1.95 4.89 -4.14
CA LEU A 73 1.46 4.06 -3.05
C LEU A 73 -0.02 4.35 -2.84
N VAL A 74 -0.85 3.34 -3.05
CA VAL A 74 -2.31 3.45 -2.95
C VAL A 74 -2.81 2.61 -1.79
N GLY A 75 -3.54 3.21 -0.87
CA GLY A 75 -4.18 2.51 0.23
C GLY A 75 -5.70 2.68 0.17
N HIS A 76 -6.43 1.57 0.20
CA HIS A 76 -7.87 1.56 0.25
C HIS A 76 -8.34 1.25 1.66
N SER A 77 -9.14 2.12 2.27
CA SER A 77 -9.72 1.93 3.61
C SER A 77 -8.62 1.65 4.66
N TYR A 78 -8.61 0.48 5.27
CA TYR A 78 -7.55 0.07 6.20
C TYR A 78 -6.14 0.16 5.57
N GLY A 79 -6.03 -0.10 4.27
CA GLY A 79 -4.77 0.07 3.54
C GLY A 79 -4.19 1.47 3.65
N GLY A 80 -5.04 2.50 3.80
CA GLY A 80 -4.60 3.86 4.07
C GLY A 80 -3.99 4.03 5.46
N VAL A 81 -4.42 3.24 6.44
CA VAL A 81 -3.82 3.21 7.78
C VAL A 81 -2.44 2.58 7.76
N VAL A 82 -2.24 1.57 6.92
CA VAL A 82 -0.94 0.91 6.70
C VAL A 82 0.00 1.81 5.91
N GLU A 83 -0.51 2.47 4.88
CA GLU A 83 0.24 3.31 3.96
C GLU A 83 1.01 4.43 4.68
N GLY A 84 0.35 5.13 5.59
CA GLY A 84 0.94 6.28 6.27
C GLY A 84 2.26 5.97 6.98
N PRO A 85 2.27 5.01 7.92
CA PRO A 85 3.50 4.59 8.59
C PRO A 85 4.57 4.06 7.63
N VAL A 86 4.19 3.34 6.58
CA VAL A 86 5.14 2.85 5.56
C VAL A 86 5.82 4.03 4.88
N ALA A 87 5.06 5.02 4.46
CA ALA A 87 5.60 6.21 3.82
C ALA A 87 6.58 6.96 4.73
N LEU A 88 6.24 7.09 6.02
CA LEU A 88 7.13 7.72 7.01
C LEU A 88 8.40 6.91 7.23
N LEU A 89 8.27 5.59 7.32
CA LEU A 89 9.39 4.69 7.61
C LEU A 89 10.44 4.71 6.49
N LEU A 90 10.00 4.80 5.24
CA LEU A 90 10.89 4.66 4.09
C LEU A 90 11.28 6.00 3.45
N HIS A 91 10.56 7.08 3.74
CA HIS A 91 10.86 8.40 3.20
C HIS A 91 12.28 8.91 3.50
N PRO A 92 12.84 8.71 4.71
CA PRO A 92 14.21 9.17 5.02
C PRO A 92 15.30 8.56 4.15
N ARG A 93 14.96 7.55 3.34
CA ARG A 93 15.92 6.88 2.45
C ARG A 93 16.02 7.54 1.07
N GLY A 94 15.53 8.78 0.93
CA GLY A 94 15.59 9.54 -0.32
C GLY A 94 14.72 8.98 -1.43
N LYS A 95 13.73 8.19 -1.09
CA LYS A 95 12.79 7.61 -2.06
C LYS A 95 11.63 8.55 -2.28
N ARG A 96 11.24 8.73 -3.54
CA ARG A 96 10.08 9.52 -3.91
C ARG A 96 8.83 8.67 -3.91
N TRP A 97 7.77 9.19 -3.30
CA TRP A 97 6.52 8.46 -3.14
C TRP A 97 5.36 9.38 -3.40
N ARG A 98 4.42 8.88 -4.13
CA ARG A 98 3.11 9.51 -4.25
C ARG A 98 2.12 8.63 -3.50
N CYS A 99 1.56 9.18 -2.43
CA CYS A 99 0.47 8.53 -1.73
C CYS A 99 -0.82 8.88 -2.45
N LEU A 100 -1.43 7.89 -3.07
CA LEU A 100 -2.79 7.98 -3.56
C LEU A 100 -3.71 7.47 -2.49
N TRP A 101 -4.58 8.32 -2.11
CA TRP A 101 -5.72 8.18 -1.23
C TRP A 101 -5.48 7.60 0.14
N ARG A 102 -5.99 8.31 1.07
CA ARG A 102 -6.18 7.93 2.45
C ARG A 102 -7.49 8.49 2.95
N ARG A 103 -8.30 7.61 3.49
CA ARG A 103 -9.35 8.02 4.40
C ARG A 103 -8.83 7.83 5.83
N SER A 104 -7.96 8.69 6.24
CA SER A 104 -7.56 8.73 7.63
C SER A 104 -7.74 10.15 8.13
N PRO A 105 -8.32 10.33 9.33
CA PRO A 105 -8.33 11.64 9.96
C PRO A 105 -6.96 12.06 10.44
N LEU A 106 -5.96 11.19 10.38
CA LEU A 106 -4.61 11.53 10.77
C LEU A 106 -3.91 12.21 9.60
N PRO A 107 -3.52 13.48 9.74
CA PRO A 107 -2.66 14.11 8.78
C PRO A 107 -1.31 13.39 8.82
N VAL A 108 -1.00 12.61 7.81
CA VAL A 108 0.38 12.23 7.60
C VAL A 108 0.98 13.29 6.69
N GLU A 109 1.57 14.24 7.30
CA GLU A 109 2.54 15.08 6.66
C GLU A 109 3.87 14.33 6.58
N ALA A 110 3.88 13.27 5.81
CA ALA A 110 5.13 12.75 5.28
C ALA A 110 5.53 13.74 4.19
N GLY A 111 6.43 14.66 4.52
CA GLY A 111 6.78 15.82 3.74
C GLY A 111 6.66 15.67 2.24
N ARG A 112 6.05 16.65 1.60
CA ARG A 112 6.06 16.94 0.17
C ARG A 112 5.73 15.81 -0.79
N THR A 113 5.03 14.80 -0.38
CA THR A 113 4.45 13.83 -1.31
C THR A 113 3.18 14.43 -1.89
N ASN A 114 3.09 14.50 -3.20
CA ASN A 114 1.84 14.84 -3.86
C ASN A 114 0.80 13.80 -3.51
N LYS A 115 -0.09 14.17 -2.62
CA LYS A 115 -1.21 13.30 -2.23
C LYS A 115 -2.32 13.47 -3.24
N ILE A 116 -2.62 12.44 -3.98
CA ILE A 116 -3.87 12.36 -4.72
C ILE A 116 -4.84 11.57 -3.85
N ILE A 117 -5.90 12.25 -3.39
CA ILE A 117 -6.91 11.62 -2.57
C ILE A 117 -8.00 11.11 -3.50
N LEU A 118 -8.13 9.80 -3.62
CA LEU A 118 -9.28 9.18 -4.24
C LEU A 118 -10.35 8.98 -3.18
N ASN A 119 -11.54 9.51 -3.41
CA ASN A 119 -12.65 9.31 -2.50
C ASN A 119 -13.02 7.85 -2.44
N ASP A 120 -12.99 7.33 -1.24
CA ASP A 120 -13.51 6.02 -0.93
C ASP A 120 -14.96 6.16 -0.51
N HIS A 121 -15.82 5.44 -1.19
CA HIS A 121 -17.25 5.36 -0.88
C HIS A 121 -17.62 4.02 -0.25
N SER A 122 -16.66 3.30 0.26
CA SER A 122 -16.94 2.06 0.99
C SER A 122 -17.42 2.33 2.40
#